data_12bf068c51af76436a3b758c5bcbf886
#
_entry.id   12bf068c51af76436a3b758c5bcbf886
#
_cell.length_a   1.000
_cell.length_b   1.000
_cell.length_c   1.000
_cell.angle_alpha   90.00
_cell.angle_beta   90.00
_cell.angle_gamma   90.00
#
_symmetry.space_group_name_H-M   'P 1'
#
loop_
_entity.id
_entity.type
_entity.pdbx_description
1 polymer ?
#
loop_
_entity_poly.entity_id
_entity_poly.type
_entity_poly.pdbx_seq_one_letter_code
_entity_poly.pdbx_strand_id
1 'polypeptide(L)'
;MKRIYLFYFIILLLFLQSRFLYSQEEYLVNNSRFLQKSNPSYFGYNSLLKVGVLYNSLTLSAFERMNNKYIFGTISFDNQNFSLGVDVNSFKMEKSGYGQSLANLTYVYKLQLDNYLFFLPAITGGIASRQFNPGNLIFGDQLNIGTGQLLESDDPLALIISTVNYFDLGASFLLHSEDFMAGLTIKHLNKPNDSFNKETDTTEKPIQIGIQGAYEFDINPYERRYLPRYSFLMVYLNAIKVQNTIHMYLSQELQLGEFSVGLSQQSGNFGLNNVGISFGLSAENFDFGVSYNFPFRNPGSVYSPSLFELYVTFDFSIYRRNQRGLFKRIQIDNYY
;
A
#
# COMPACT_ATOMS: atom_id res chain seq x y z
N MET A 1 -16.07 7.61 28.79
CA MET A 1 -16.13 6.16 29.02
C MET A 1 -16.83 5.40 27.90
N LYS A 2 -18.07 5.71 27.47
CA LYS A 2 -18.79 4.96 26.42
C LYS A 2 -18.01 4.86 25.07
N ARG A 3 -17.25 5.89 24.66
CA ARG A 3 -16.45 5.89 23.42
C ARG A 3 -15.25 4.95 23.48
N ILE A 4 -14.68 4.72 24.66
CA ILE A 4 -13.56 3.79 24.86
C ILE A 4 -14.03 2.34 24.73
N TYR A 5 -15.20 2.00 25.28
CA TYR A 5 -15.80 0.66 25.15
C TYR A 5 -16.20 0.34 23.70
N LEU A 6 -16.68 1.32 22.94
CA LEU A 6 -16.96 1.17 21.52
C LEU A 6 -15.68 0.86 20.73
N PHE A 7 -14.58 1.51 21.05
CA PHE A 7 -13.27 1.28 20.43
C PHE A 7 -12.75 -0.14 20.73
N TYR A 8 -12.83 -0.62 21.97
CA TYR A 8 -12.45 -2.00 22.30
C TYR A 8 -13.39 -3.04 21.68
N PHE A 9 -14.67 -2.74 21.57
CA PHE A 9 -15.64 -3.61 20.91
C PHE A 9 -15.38 -3.75 19.40
N ILE A 10 -14.98 -2.67 18.73
CA ILE A 10 -14.58 -2.69 17.31
C ILE A 10 -13.29 -3.52 17.13
N ILE A 11 -12.32 -3.37 18.03
CA ILE A 11 -11.09 -4.19 18.02
C ILE A 11 -11.43 -5.67 18.21
N LEU A 12 -12.32 -6.00 19.14
CA LEU A 12 -12.73 -7.39 19.40
C LEU A 12 -13.47 -8.03 18.20
N LEU A 13 -14.30 -7.25 17.49
CA LEU A 13 -14.99 -7.70 16.26
C LEU A 13 -14.03 -8.04 15.12
N LEU A 14 -12.87 -7.38 15.04
CA LEU A 14 -11.85 -7.63 14.00
C LEU A 14 -11.13 -8.99 14.22
N PHE A 15 -11.16 -9.56 15.43
CA PHE A 15 -10.53 -10.86 15.70
C PHE A 15 -11.43 -12.09 15.42
N LEU A 16 -12.69 -11.90 15.03
CA LEU A 16 -13.68 -13.00 14.93
C LEU A 16 -13.91 -13.56 13.52
N GLN A 17 -13.06 -13.26 12.53
CA GLN A 17 -13.30 -13.68 11.15
C GLN A 17 -12.60 -14.99 10.75
N SER A 18 -13.35 -15.87 10.11
CA SER A 18 -12.97 -17.23 9.70
C SER A 18 -12.64 -17.36 8.20
N ARG A 19 -11.84 -18.32 7.90
CA ARG A 19 -11.08 -18.89 6.78
C ARG A 19 -11.76 -19.01 5.41
N PHE A 20 -11.06 -18.58 4.31
CA PHE A 20 -11.09 -19.16 2.95
C PHE A 20 -9.84 -18.73 2.16
N LEU A 21 -9.33 -19.59 1.26
CA LEU A 21 -8.03 -19.47 0.58
C LEU A 21 -8.16 -18.84 -0.83
N TYR A 22 -7.45 -17.75 -1.13
CA TYR A 22 -7.15 -17.24 -2.50
C TYR A 22 -5.91 -16.32 -2.50
N SER A 23 -5.25 -16.16 -3.66
CA SER A 23 -3.98 -15.46 -3.84
C SER A 23 -4.10 -13.93 -3.85
N GLN A 24 -3.16 -13.22 -3.25
CA GLN A 24 -3.07 -11.76 -3.25
C GLN A 24 -1.79 -11.29 -3.93
N GLU A 25 -1.89 -10.30 -4.80
CA GLU A 25 -0.75 -9.77 -5.58
C GLU A 25 0.00 -8.64 -4.89
N GLU A 26 -0.59 -7.95 -3.93
CA GLU A 26 0.02 -6.77 -3.31
C GLU A 26 0.03 -6.88 -1.78
N TYR A 27 1.23 -6.98 -1.21
CA TYR A 27 1.44 -6.85 0.23
C TYR A 27 2.02 -5.48 0.54
N LEU A 28 1.31 -4.71 1.34
CA LEU A 28 1.76 -3.44 1.85
C LEU A 28 1.68 -3.43 3.36
N VAL A 29 2.71 -2.89 3.98
CA VAL A 29 2.77 -2.78 5.43
C VAL A 29 2.49 -1.37 5.88
N ASN A 30 3.12 -0.39 5.28
CA ASN A 30 3.00 0.99 5.73
C ASN A 30 2.02 1.79 4.86
N ASN A 31 0.76 1.31 4.81
CA ASN A 31 -0.30 2.01 4.10
C ASN A 31 -0.57 3.42 4.64
N SER A 32 -0.27 3.68 5.92
CA SER A 32 -0.49 4.99 6.54
C SER A 32 0.44 6.09 6.03
N ARG A 33 1.60 5.72 5.47
CA ARG A 33 2.57 6.67 4.91
C ARG A 33 2.45 6.82 3.39
N PHE A 34 1.94 5.80 2.70
CA PHE A 34 1.77 5.75 1.25
C PHE A 34 0.29 5.60 0.88
N LEU A 35 -0.52 6.52 1.39
CA LEU A 35 -1.98 6.54 1.21
C LEU A 35 -2.39 6.53 -0.27
N GLN A 36 -1.61 7.19 -1.14
CA GLN A 36 -1.84 7.24 -2.59
C GLN A 36 -1.74 5.85 -3.26
N LYS A 37 -0.98 4.90 -2.70
CA LYS A 37 -0.92 3.53 -3.22
C LYS A 37 -2.23 2.78 -2.94
N SER A 38 -2.83 3.02 -1.79
CA SER A 38 -4.13 2.46 -1.41
C SER A 38 -5.29 3.17 -2.10
N ASN A 39 -5.22 4.51 -2.18
CA ASN A 39 -6.24 5.35 -2.80
C ASN A 39 -5.59 6.46 -3.64
N PRO A 40 -5.60 6.35 -4.98
CA PRO A 40 -4.99 7.33 -5.87
C PRO A 40 -5.57 8.75 -5.77
N SER A 41 -6.79 8.96 -5.25
CA SER A 41 -7.33 10.30 -4.99
C SER A 41 -6.44 11.10 -4.02
N TYR A 42 -5.58 10.42 -3.27
CA TYR A 42 -4.64 11.04 -2.36
C TYR A 42 -3.57 11.89 -3.06
N PHE A 43 -3.36 11.71 -4.36
CA PHE A 43 -2.53 12.62 -5.16
C PHE A 43 -3.10 14.04 -5.26
N GLY A 44 -4.41 14.21 -5.02
CA GLY A 44 -5.06 15.52 -4.92
C GLY A 44 -5.06 16.12 -3.52
N TYR A 45 -4.55 15.39 -2.53
CA TYR A 45 -4.55 15.83 -1.15
C TYR A 45 -3.54 16.97 -0.97
N ASN A 46 -4.04 18.10 -0.46
CA ASN A 46 -3.29 19.35 -0.37
C ASN A 46 -2.64 19.80 -1.71
N SER A 47 -1.97 20.92 -1.70
CA SER A 47 -1.18 21.42 -2.84
C SER A 47 0.21 20.79 -2.86
N LEU A 48 0.25 19.44 -2.83
CA LEU A 48 1.50 18.72 -2.71
C LEU A 48 2.29 18.69 -4.01
N LEU A 49 3.56 19.05 -3.92
CA LEU A 49 4.57 18.69 -4.88
C LEU A 49 5.52 17.73 -4.17
N LYS A 50 5.20 16.45 -4.20
CA LYS A 50 5.87 15.41 -3.41
C LYS A 50 6.35 14.28 -4.29
N VAL A 51 7.53 13.78 -3.98
CA VAL A 51 8.06 12.54 -4.55
C VAL A 51 8.38 11.56 -3.43
N GLY A 52 8.35 10.28 -3.72
CA GLY A 52 8.71 9.28 -2.73
C GLY A 52 9.07 7.95 -3.32
N VAL A 53 9.86 7.22 -2.56
CA VAL A 53 10.33 5.88 -2.88
C VAL A 53 10.07 4.97 -1.68
N LEU A 54 9.55 3.80 -1.95
CA LEU A 54 9.34 2.74 -0.99
C LEU A 54 9.99 1.46 -1.53
N TYR A 55 10.79 0.83 -0.69
CA TYR A 55 11.29 -0.52 -0.92
C TYR A 55 10.74 -1.44 0.15
N ASN A 56 10.18 -2.57 -0.25
CA ASN A 56 9.83 -3.62 0.69
C ASN A 56 10.33 -4.99 0.24
N SER A 57 10.65 -5.82 1.21
CA SER A 57 11.09 -7.19 1.03
C SER A 57 10.24 -8.11 1.88
N LEU A 58 9.43 -8.93 1.21
CA LEU A 58 8.57 -9.93 1.81
C LEU A 58 9.22 -11.30 1.70
N THR A 59 9.50 -11.94 2.81
CA THR A 59 9.99 -13.31 2.86
C THR A 59 8.81 -14.25 2.90
N LEU A 60 8.51 -14.90 1.77
CA LEU A 60 7.34 -15.79 1.59
C LEU A 60 7.59 -17.20 2.15
N SER A 61 8.84 -17.68 2.06
CA SER A 61 9.27 -18.98 2.56
C SER A 61 10.76 -18.95 2.87
N ALA A 62 11.33 -20.04 3.37
CA ALA A 62 12.77 -20.18 3.54
C ALA A 62 13.57 -19.99 2.24
N PHE A 63 12.91 -20.20 1.09
CA PHE A 63 13.55 -20.24 -0.23
C PHE A 63 13.06 -19.12 -1.17
N GLU A 64 11.97 -18.41 -0.86
CA GLU A 64 11.39 -17.41 -1.76
C GLU A 64 11.23 -16.06 -1.08
N ARG A 65 11.72 -15.02 -1.76
CA ARG A 65 11.55 -13.60 -1.39
C ARG A 65 10.89 -12.84 -2.52
N MET A 66 10.01 -11.94 -2.16
CA MET A 66 9.43 -10.97 -3.07
C MET A 66 9.95 -9.58 -2.70
N ASN A 67 10.66 -8.96 -3.62
CA ASN A 67 11.11 -7.58 -3.49
C ASN A 67 10.17 -6.66 -4.28
N ASN A 68 9.70 -5.62 -3.64
CA ASN A 68 8.82 -4.64 -4.25
C ASN A 68 9.45 -3.23 -4.15
N LYS A 69 9.33 -2.48 -5.24
CA LYS A 69 9.80 -1.10 -5.36
C LYS A 69 8.63 -0.25 -5.82
N TYR A 70 8.33 0.79 -5.09
CA TYR A 70 7.29 1.74 -5.41
C TYR A 70 7.87 3.14 -5.43
N ILE A 71 7.60 3.87 -6.51
CA ILE A 71 8.04 5.26 -6.70
C ILE A 71 6.81 6.06 -7.09
N PHE A 72 6.65 7.25 -6.56
CA PHE A 72 5.58 8.14 -6.94
C PHE A 72 6.05 9.58 -7.04
N GLY A 73 5.31 10.36 -7.81
CA GLY A 73 5.40 11.81 -7.88
C GLY A 73 4.01 12.42 -8.00
N THR A 74 3.78 13.55 -7.36
CA THR A 74 2.53 14.31 -7.48
C THR A 74 2.81 15.78 -7.72
N ILE A 75 1.97 16.40 -8.55
CA ILE A 75 1.97 17.83 -8.81
C ILE A 75 0.54 18.35 -8.75
N SER A 76 0.34 19.45 -8.03
CA SER A 76 -0.96 20.11 -7.86
C SER A 76 -1.02 21.43 -8.63
N PHE A 77 -2.13 21.65 -9.32
CA PHE A 77 -2.44 22.86 -10.07
C PHE A 77 -3.57 23.59 -9.34
N ASP A 78 -3.22 24.37 -8.32
CA ASP A 78 -4.19 24.96 -7.39
C ASP A 78 -5.17 25.92 -8.10
N ASN A 79 -4.70 26.72 -9.06
CA ASN A 79 -5.54 27.62 -9.84
C ASN A 79 -6.58 26.91 -10.73
N GLN A 80 -6.46 25.62 -10.94
CA GLN A 80 -7.30 24.83 -11.84
C GLN A 80 -8.04 23.69 -11.12
N ASN A 81 -7.93 23.62 -9.80
CA ASN A 81 -8.59 22.64 -8.95
C ASN A 81 -8.35 21.17 -9.37
N PHE A 82 -7.15 20.86 -9.85
CA PHE A 82 -6.78 19.47 -10.14
C PHE A 82 -5.34 19.15 -9.77
N SER A 83 -5.05 17.87 -9.66
CA SER A 83 -3.72 17.35 -9.44
C SER A 83 -3.47 16.16 -10.35
N LEU A 84 -2.19 15.96 -10.67
CA LEU A 84 -1.70 14.80 -11.40
C LEU A 84 -0.78 13.99 -10.51
N GLY A 85 -1.00 12.68 -10.47
CA GLY A 85 -0.12 11.73 -9.82
C GLY A 85 0.42 10.73 -10.82
N VAL A 86 1.70 10.39 -10.67
CA VAL A 86 2.34 9.30 -11.41
C VAL A 86 2.93 8.35 -10.40
N ASP A 87 2.71 7.07 -10.58
CA ASP A 87 3.35 6.05 -9.76
C ASP A 87 3.78 4.84 -10.57
N VAL A 88 4.86 4.23 -10.12
CA VAL A 88 5.39 2.98 -10.67
C VAL A 88 5.59 2.00 -9.53
N ASN A 89 5.00 0.82 -9.68
CA ASN A 89 5.17 -0.28 -8.76
C ASN A 89 5.79 -1.47 -9.51
N SER A 90 6.87 -2.03 -8.98
CA SER A 90 7.54 -3.19 -9.57
C SER A 90 7.88 -4.18 -8.49
N PHE A 91 7.36 -5.39 -8.60
CA PHE A 91 7.76 -6.48 -7.73
C PHE A 91 8.37 -7.64 -8.51
N LYS A 92 9.26 -8.36 -7.86
CA LYS A 92 9.95 -9.52 -8.40
C LYS A 92 10.11 -10.57 -7.32
N MET A 93 9.77 -11.80 -7.65
CA MET A 93 10.11 -13.01 -6.88
C MET A 93 11.49 -13.48 -7.28
N GLU A 94 12.38 -13.73 -6.29
CA GLU A 94 13.80 -13.97 -6.57
C GLU A 94 14.05 -15.34 -7.21
N LYS A 95 13.34 -16.36 -6.77
CA LYS A 95 13.56 -17.76 -7.20
C LYS A 95 12.63 -18.20 -8.31
N SER A 96 11.35 -17.89 -8.18
CA SER A 96 10.36 -18.31 -9.19
C SER A 96 10.48 -17.55 -10.52
N GLY A 97 11.25 -16.47 -10.59
CA GLY A 97 11.41 -15.68 -11.79
C GLY A 97 10.15 -14.90 -12.21
N TYR A 98 9.13 -14.87 -11.35
CA TYR A 98 7.91 -14.11 -11.58
C TYR A 98 8.09 -12.65 -11.18
N GLY A 99 7.62 -11.75 -12.02
CA GLY A 99 7.64 -10.32 -11.76
C GLY A 99 6.51 -9.58 -12.45
N GLN A 100 6.18 -8.40 -11.91
CA GLN A 100 5.21 -7.49 -12.49
C GLN A 100 5.68 -6.06 -12.28
N SER A 101 5.51 -5.24 -13.30
CA SER A 101 5.69 -3.79 -13.25
C SER A 101 4.41 -3.11 -13.71
N LEU A 102 3.97 -2.10 -12.98
CA LEU A 102 2.77 -1.32 -13.24
C LEU A 102 3.13 0.16 -13.15
N ALA A 103 2.86 0.92 -14.19
CA ALA A 103 2.99 2.37 -14.22
C ALA A 103 1.61 3.00 -14.38
N ASN A 104 1.24 3.90 -13.48
CA ASN A 104 -0.06 4.56 -13.43
C ASN A 104 0.08 6.07 -13.62
N LEU A 105 -0.91 6.65 -14.26
CA LEU A 105 -1.20 8.07 -14.29
C LEU A 105 -2.57 8.30 -13.69
N THR A 106 -2.65 9.19 -12.71
CA THR A 106 -3.89 9.53 -12.00
C THR A 106 -4.21 11.00 -12.18
N TYR A 107 -5.43 11.29 -12.58
CA TYR A 107 -6.01 12.64 -12.58
C TYR A 107 -6.98 12.74 -11.40
N VAL A 108 -6.79 13.77 -10.58
CA VAL A 108 -7.64 14.04 -9.40
C VAL A 108 -8.26 15.42 -9.55
N TYR A 109 -9.56 15.51 -9.45
CA TYR A 109 -10.27 16.78 -9.40
C TYR A 109 -10.55 17.17 -7.93
N LYS A 110 -10.34 18.45 -7.58
CA LYS A 110 -10.54 18.96 -6.23
C LYS A 110 -11.87 19.71 -6.15
N LEU A 111 -12.81 19.19 -5.37
CA LEU A 111 -14.08 19.82 -5.06
C LEU A 111 -14.09 20.25 -3.60
N GLN A 112 -14.13 21.53 -3.36
CA GLN A 112 -14.38 22.08 -2.03
C GLN A 112 -15.90 22.06 -1.77
N LEU A 113 -16.33 21.28 -0.79
CA LEU A 113 -17.74 21.17 -0.39
C LEU A 113 -18.10 22.19 0.69
N ASP A 114 -17.15 22.47 1.58
CA ASP A 114 -17.26 23.42 2.67
C ASP A 114 -15.86 23.96 2.99
N ASN A 115 -15.73 24.96 3.87
CA ASN A 115 -14.47 25.59 4.26
C ASN A 115 -13.40 24.56 4.70
N TYR A 116 -13.83 23.44 5.29
CA TYR A 116 -12.95 22.40 5.84
C TYR A 116 -13.25 21.02 5.29
N LEU A 117 -14.04 20.88 4.22
CA LEU A 117 -14.42 19.61 3.66
C LEU A 117 -14.16 19.58 2.17
N PHE A 118 -13.34 18.63 1.73
CA PHE A 118 -12.96 18.44 0.34
C PHE A 118 -13.35 17.06 -0.15
N PHE A 119 -13.80 16.99 -1.40
CA PHE A 119 -14.08 15.74 -2.10
C PHE A 119 -13.18 15.64 -3.33
N LEU A 120 -12.43 14.55 -3.42
CA LEU A 120 -11.39 14.32 -4.43
C LEU A 120 -11.72 13.08 -5.26
N PRO A 121 -12.57 13.17 -6.29
CA PRO A 121 -12.73 12.11 -7.27
C PRO A 121 -11.49 11.99 -8.15
N ALA A 122 -11.08 10.74 -8.47
CA ALA A 122 -9.94 10.47 -9.31
C ALA A 122 -10.18 9.32 -10.29
N ILE A 123 -9.52 9.42 -11.43
CA ILE A 123 -9.45 8.35 -12.44
C ILE A 123 -7.98 8.00 -12.65
N THR A 124 -7.69 6.70 -12.66
CA THR A 124 -6.35 6.17 -12.86
C THR A 124 -6.33 5.30 -14.10
N GLY A 125 -5.36 5.54 -14.99
CA GLY A 125 -5.02 4.67 -16.10
C GLY A 125 -3.61 4.14 -15.94
N GLY A 126 -3.42 2.83 -16.16
CA GLY A 126 -2.13 2.18 -15.95
C GLY A 126 -1.77 1.21 -17.08
N ILE A 127 -0.48 1.02 -17.27
CA ILE A 127 0.09 -0.01 -18.14
C ILE A 127 0.88 -0.98 -17.28
N ALA A 128 0.53 -2.25 -17.35
CA ALA A 128 1.17 -3.31 -16.61
C ALA A 128 1.91 -4.26 -17.54
N SER A 129 3.05 -4.76 -17.07
CA SER A 129 3.82 -5.83 -17.69
C SER A 129 4.07 -6.92 -16.67
N ARG A 130 3.63 -8.14 -16.97
CA ARG A 130 3.93 -9.36 -16.18
C ARG A 130 4.94 -10.18 -16.93
N GLN A 131 5.90 -10.72 -16.19
CA GLN A 131 6.94 -11.56 -16.75
C GLN A 131 7.12 -12.81 -15.90
N PHE A 132 7.26 -13.92 -16.56
CA PHE A 132 7.68 -15.18 -15.94
C PHE A 132 8.90 -15.72 -16.66
N ASN A 133 9.99 -15.94 -15.91
CA ASN A 133 11.23 -16.49 -16.42
C ASN A 133 11.53 -17.80 -15.65
N PRO A 134 11.29 -18.95 -16.26
CA PRO A 134 11.49 -20.25 -15.61
C PRO A 134 12.96 -20.66 -15.46
N GLY A 135 13.91 -19.93 -16.04
CA GLY A 135 15.34 -20.28 -16.01
C GLY A 135 15.99 -20.46 -14.64
N ASN A 136 15.31 -19.98 -13.56
CA ASN A 136 15.75 -20.18 -12.17
C ASN A 136 15.07 -21.38 -11.50
N LEU A 137 14.13 -22.02 -12.17
CA LEU A 137 13.41 -23.19 -11.65
C LEU A 137 14.14 -24.47 -12.03
N ILE A 138 14.04 -25.45 -11.17
CA ILE A 138 14.51 -26.81 -11.44
C ILE A 138 13.28 -27.66 -11.71
N PHE A 139 13.16 -28.15 -12.93
CA PHE A 139 12.08 -29.02 -13.36
C PHE A 139 12.37 -30.46 -12.94
N GLY A 140 11.33 -31.25 -12.77
CA GLY A 140 11.46 -32.63 -12.30
C GLY A 140 12.26 -33.55 -13.25
N ASP A 141 12.23 -33.29 -14.56
CA ASP A 141 12.99 -33.97 -15.61
C ASP A 141 14.50 -33.68 -15.56
N GLN A 142 14.88 -32.53 -14.99
CA GLN A 142 16.30 -32.18 -14.79
C GLN A 142 16.98 -32.97 -13.67
N LEU A 143 16.19 -33.51 -12.73
CA LEU A 143 16.73 -34.24 -11.58
C LEU A 143 17.04 -35.68 -11.89
N ASN A 144 18.30 -36.01 -12.09
CA ASN A 144 18.72 -37.42 -12.18
C ASN A 144 18.85 -38.02 -10.77
N ILE A 145 17.83 -38.78 -10.37
CA ILE A 145 17.74 -39.39 -9.05
C ILE A 145 18.93 -40.36 -8.77
N GLY A 146 19.50 -40.97 -9.82
CA GLY A 146 20.60 -41.91 -9.67
C GLY A 146 21.97 -41.28 -9.47
N THR A 147 22.19 -40.12 -10.04
CA THR A 147 23.50 -39.43 -10.00
C THR A 147 23.48 -38.12 -9.18
N GLY A 148 22.29 -37.59 -8.87
CA GLY A 148 22.12 -36.29 -8.22
C GLY A 148 22.54 -35.09 -9.12
N GLN A 149 22.77 -35.33 -10.41
CA GLN A 149 23.15 -34.28 -11.35
C GLN A 149 21.91 -33.56 -11.91
N LEU A 150 22.06 -32.28 -12.17
CA LEU A 150 21.08 -31.50 -12.91
C LEU A 150 21.40 -31.61 -14.42
N LEU A 151 20.43 -32.08 -15.19
CA LEU A 151 20.49 -32.15 -16.65
C LEU A 151 19.78 -30.93 -17.27
N GLU A 152 19.88 -30.77 -18.57
CA GLU A 152 19.03 -29.82 -19.30
C GLU A 152 17.59 -30.33 -19.30
N SER A 153 16.62 -29.41 -19.21
CA SER A 153 15.20 -29.77 -19.24
C SER A 153 14.73 -29.99 -20.68
N ASP A 154 14.01 -31.07 -20.89
CA ASP A 154 13.29 -31.34 -22.13
C ASP A 154 11.90 -30.69 -22.17
N ASP A 155 11.46 -30.06 -21.05
CA ASP A 155 10.18 -29.36 -20.97
C ASP A 155 10.22 -28.06 -21.78
N PRO A 156 9.38 -27.90 -22.80
CA PRO A 156 9.32 -26.65 -23.59
C PRO A 156 9.08 -25.40 -22.76
N LEU A 157 8.41 -25.51 -21.60
CA LEU A 157 8.14 -24.40 -20.68
C LEU A 157 9.39 -23.93 -19.95
N ALA A 158 10.42 -24.76 -19.82
CA ALA A 158 11.67 -24.43 -19.13
C ALA A 158 12.47 -23.32 -19.85
N LEU A 159 12.28 -23.19 -21.17
CA LEU A 159 13.04 -22.25 -22.01
C LEU A 159 12.25 -20.99 -22.41
N ILE A 160 10.95 -20.97 -22.16
CA ILE A 160 10.08 -19.90 -22.64
C ILE A 160 9.94 -18.80 -21.57
N ILE A 161 10.54 -17.61 -21.85
CA ILE A 161 10.25 -16.41 -21.11
C ILE A 161 8.90 -15.86 -21.59
N SER A 162 7.90 -15.88 -20.72
CA SER A 162 6.57 -15.37 -21.03
C SER A 162 6.41 -13.95 -20.52
N THR A 163 5.91 -13.05 -21.39
CA THR A 163 5.61 -11.66 -21.04
C THR A 163 4.23 -11.29 -21.54
N VAL A 164 3.45 -10.66 -20.67
CA VAL A 164 2.10 -10.16 -20.97
C VAL A 164 2.01 -8.69 -20.59
N ASN A 165 1.53 -7.90 -21.52
CA ASN A 165 1.21 -6.50 -21.27
C ASN A 165 -0.31 -6.30 -21.31
N TYR A 166 -0.81 -5.48 -20.37
CA TYR A 166 -2.22 -5.13 -20.31
C TYR A 166 -2.39 -3.69 -19.83
N PHE A 167 -3.56 -3.14 -20.14
CA PHE A 167 -3.99 -1.83 -19.66
C PHE A 167 -4.94 -2.00 -18.48
N ASP A 168 -4.80 -1.16 -17.46
CA ASP A 168 -5.60 -1.20 -16.24
C ASP A 168 -6.29 0.14 -16.00
N LEU A 169 -7.54 0.09 -15.59
CA LEU A 169 -8.34 1.26 -15.23
C LEU A 169 -8.82 1.18 -13.80
N GLY A 170 -8.77 2.32 -13.13
CA GLY A 170 -9.26 2.48 -11.77
C GLY A 170 -9.99 3.80 -11.57
N ALA A 171 -10.82 3.83 -10.54
CA ALA A 171 -11.45 5.05 -10.04
C ALA A 171 -11.33 5.08 -8.52
N SER A 172 -11.23 6.27 -7.97
CA SER A 172 -11.18 6.43 -6.52
C SER A 172 -11.83 7.74 -6.09
N PHE A 173 -12.20 7.76 -4.82
CA PHE A 173 -12.85 8.90 -4.17
C PHE A 173 -12.23 9.07 -2.80
N LEU A 174 -11.98 10.31 -2.42
CA LEU A 174 -11.52 10.67 -1.10
C LEU A 174 -12.33 11.86 -0.59
N LEU A 175 -12.91 11.73 0.57
CA LEU A 175 -13.48 12.80 1.36
C LEU A 175 -12.53 13.08 2.51
N HIS A 176 -12.06 14.30 2.68
CA HIS A 176 -11.19 14.65 3.78
C HIS A 176 -11.54 16.00 4.40
N SER A 177 -11.27 16.10 5.68
CA SER A 177 -11.40 17.30 6.51
C SER A 177 -10.07 17.55 7.22
N GLU A 178 -10.03 18.47 8.17
CA GLU A 178 -8.83 18.79 8.95
C GLU A 178 -8.28 17.60 9.78
N ASP A 179 -9.18 16.75 10.29
CA ASP A 179 -8.82 15.68 11.22
C ASP A 179 -9.20 14.30 10.75
N PHE A 180 -10.04 14.17 9.72
CA PHE A 180 -10.48 12.88 9.22
C PHE A 180 -10.41 12.75 7.70
N MET A 181 -10.32 11.53 7.25
CA MET A 181 -10.51 11.17 5.85
C MET A 181 -11.28 9.86 5.71
N ALA A 182 -12.06 9.76 4.63
CA ALA A 182 -12.73 8.54 4.21
C ALA A 182 -12.57 8.36 2.71
N GLY A 183 -12.21 7.16 2.26
CA GLY A 183 -11.93 6.88 0.87
C GLY A 183 -12.55 5.59 0.36
N LEU A 184 -12.80 5.57 -0.95
CA LEU A 184 -13.21 4.40 -1.71
C LEU A 184 -12.32 4.29 -2.94
N THR A 185 -11.85 3.07 -3.24
CA THR A 185 -11.02 2.78 -4.40
C THR A 185 -11.57 1.58 -5.14
N ILE A 186 -11.62 1.65 -6.46
CA ILE A 186 -12.01 0.55 -7.34
C ILE A 186 -10.90 0.40 -8.37
N LYS A 187 -10.22 -0.76 -8.39
CA LYS A 187 -9.18 -1.11 -9.37
C LYS A 187 -9.70 -2.20 -10.30
N HIS A 188 -9.05 -2.33 -11.46
CA HIS A 188 -9.36 -3.34 -12.48
C HIS A 188 -10.79 -3.22 -13.02
N LEU A 189 -11.27 -1.97 -13.26
CA LEU A 189 -12.61 -1.71 -13.78
C LEU A 189 -12.85 -2.34 -15.17
N ASN A 190 -11.80 -2.39 -15.99
CA ASN A 190 -11.81 -2.99 -17.32
C ASN A 190 -11.55 -4.51 -17.31
N LYS A 191 -11.37 -5.14 -16.13
CA LYS A 191 -11.09 -6.56 -15.96
C LYS A 191 -10.04 -7.08 -16.96
N PRO A 192 -8.82 -6.54 -16.96
CA PRO A 192 -7.85 -6.90 -17.97
C PRO A 192 -7.50 -8.39 -17.92
N ASN A 193 -7.32 -8.99 -19.09
CA ASN A 193 -6.77 -10.34 -19.20
C ASN A 193 -5.25 -10.28 -19.02
N ASP A 194 -4.74 -10.88 -17.95
CA ASP A 194 -3.34 -10.94 -17.57
C ASP A 194 -2.72 -12.33 -17.73
N SER A 195 -3.41 -13.23 -18.43
CA SER A 195 -2.96 -14.58 -18.74
C SER A 195 -1.77 -14.58 -19.70
N PHE A 196 -0.78 -15.44 -19.45
CA PHE A 196 0.37 -15.63 -20.34
C PHE A 196 -0.01 -16.31 -21.65
N ASN A 197 -1.07 -17.11 -21.67
CA ASN A 197 -1.62 -17.71 -22.87
C ASN A 197 -3.02 -17.18 -23.15
N LYS A 198 -3.10 -16.10 -23.91
CA LYS A 198 -4.38 -15.43 -24.22
C LYS A 198 -5.28 -16.21 -25.19
N GLU A 199 -4.73 -17.22 -25.87
CA GLU A 199 -5.50 -18.03 -26.82
C GLU A 199 -6.31 -19.13 -26.12
N THR A 200 -5.76 -19.69 -25.06
CA THR A 200 -6.36 -20.82 -24.33
C THR A 200 -6.94 -20.43 -22.97
N ASP A 201 -6.52 -19.29 -22.40
CA ASP A 201 -6.93 -18.86 -21.07
C ASP A 201 -7.45 -17.42 -21.11
N THR A 202 -8.67 -17.23 -20.66
CA THR A 202 -9.37 -15.94 -20.58
C THR A 202 -9.48 -15.45 -19.14
N THR A 203 -8.49 -15.75 -18.31
CA THR A 203 -8.50 -15.32 -16.90
C THR A 203 -8.49 -13.80 -16.79
N GLU A 204 -9.61 -13.23 -16.41
CA GLU A 204 -9.76 -11.80 -16.15
C GLU A 204 -9.34 -11.46 -14.72
N LYS A 205 -8.63 -10.34 -14.55
CA LYS A 205 -8.39 -9.80 -13.21
C LYS A 205 -9.70 -9.39 -12.54
N PRO A 206 -9.95 -9.85 -11.31
CA PRO A 206 -11.15 -9.47 -10.59
C PRO A 206 -11.11 -7.99 -10.18
N ILE A 207 -12.28 -7.37 -10.14
CA ILE A 207 -12.42 -6.02 -9.60
C ILE A 207 -12.02 -6.04 -8.13
N GLN A 208 -11.16 -5.11 -7.77
CA GLN A 208 -10.74 -4.87 -6.39
C GLN A 208 -11.43 -3.62 -5.84
N ILE A 209 -12.03 -3.75 -4.66
CA ILE A 209 -12.69 -2.65 -3.95
C ILE A 209 -11.94 -2.41 -2.65
N GLY A 210 -11.54 -1.17 -2.40
CA GLY A 210 -10.87 -0.73 -1.18
C GLY A 210 -11.66 0.35 -0.46
N ILE A 211 -11.78 0.26 0.86
CA ILE A 211 -12.37 1.28 1.72
C ILE A 211 -11.31 1.73 2.71
N GLN A 212 -11.11 3.04 2.82
CA GLN A 212 -10.12 3.64 3.69
C GLN A 212 -10.77 4.62 4.66
N GLY A 213 -10.23 4.70 5.87
CA GLY A 213 -10.61 5.70 6.84
C GLY A 213 -9.44 6.06 7.74
N ALA A 214 -9.30 7.33 8.09
CA ALA A 214 -8.35 7.76 9.08
C ALA A 214 -8.91 8.90 9.93
N TYR A 215 -8.38 8.98 11.13
CA TYR A 215 -8.59 10.08 12.04
C TYR A 215 -7.29 10.44 12.74
N GLU A 216 -7.02 11.75 12.87
CA GLU A 216 -5.82 12.27 13.51
C GLU A 216 -6.20 13.10 14.73
N PHE A 217 -5.74 12.64 15.89
CA PHE A 217 -5.97 13.27 17.18
C PHE A 217 -4.79 14.17 17.53
N ASP A 218 -5.05 15.43 17.83
CA ASP A 218 -4.07 16.29 18.49
C ASP A 218 -3.99 15.88 19.98
N ILE A 219 -2.85 15.33 20.39
CA ILE A 219 -2.65 14.84 21.77
C ILE A 219 -1.99 15.89 22.67
N ASN A 220 -1.52 17.00 22.11
CA ASN A 220 -0.96 18.13 22.88
C ASN A 220 -1.56 19.49 22.48
N PRO A 221 -2.91 19.64 22.46
CA PRO A 221 -3.56 20.86 21.99
C PRO A 221 -3.26 22.09 22.87
N TYR A 222 -2.82 21.87 24.11
CA TYR A 222 -2.48 22.93 25.08
C TYR A 222 -0.97 23.17 25.19
N GLU A 223 -0.15 22.63 24.28
CA GLU A 223 1.31 22.77 24.25
C GLU A 223 2.00 22.50 25.60
N ARG A 224 1.59 21.44 26.26
CA ARG A 224 2.14 21.04 27.57
C ARG A 224 3.60 20.63 27.42
N ARG A 225 4.45 21.01 28.38
CA ARG A 225 5.92 20.85 28.32
C ARG A 225 6.44 19.41 28.35
N TYR A 226 5.63 18.43 28.74
CA TYR A 226 6.05 17.01 28.80
C TYR A 226 5.93 16.28 27.47
N LEU A 227 5.29 16.87 26.46
CA LEU A 227 5.23 16.38 25.09
C LEU A 227 5.81 17.42 24.13
N PRO A 228 6.37 16.99 23.00
CA PRO A 228 6.71 17.91 21.92
C PRO A 228 5.51 18.75 21.51
N ARG A 229 5.77 19.98 21.07
CA ARG A 229 4.73 20.95 20.71
C ARG A 229 3.75 20.40 19.67
N TYR A 230 4.26 19.63 18.69
CA TYR A 230 3.49 19.03 17.60
C TYR A 230 3.42 17.52 17.80
N SER A 231 2.41 17.07 18.52
CA SER A 231 2.21 15.66 18.84
C SER A 231 0.83 15.23 18.39
N PHE A 232 0.78 14.21 17.52
CA PHE A 232 -0.44 13.71 16.91
C PHE A 232 -0.51 12.18 17.00
N LEU A 233 -1.71 11.65 17.16
CA LEU A 233 -1.99 10.23 17.02
C LEU A 233 -2.89 10.02 15.80
N MET A 234 -2.34 9.41 14.76
CA MET A 234 -3.10 9.01 13.59
C MET A 234 -3.55 7.56 13.72
N VAL A 235 -4.83 7.30 13.49
CA VAL A 235 -5.40 5.96 13.35
C VAL A 235 -5.89 5.81 11.92
N TYR A 236 -5.40 4.79 11.21
CA TYR A 236 -5.73 4.52 9.82
C TYR A 236 -6.23 3.10 9.64
N LEU A 237 -7.33 2.94 8.95
CA LEU A 237 -7.93 1.67 8.55
C LEU A 237 -7.99 1.59 7.03
N ASN A 238 -7.59 0.44 6.48
CA ASN A 238 -7.78 0.09 5.08
C ASN A 238 -8.34 -1.33 4.98
N ALA A 239 -9.45 -1.48 4.28
CA ALA A 239 -10.06 -2.77 4.00
C ALA A 239 -10.15 -2.96 2.49
N ILE A 240 -9.61 -4.05 1.98
CA ILE A 240 -9.55 -4.38 0.55
C ILE A 240 -10.29 -5.69 0.32
N LYS A 241 -11.24 -5.67 -0.60
CA LYS A 241 -11.96 -6.86 -1.05
C LYS A 241 -11.60 -7.19 -2.50
N VAL A 242 -11.15 -8.43 -2.71
CA VAL A 242 -10.90 -9.01 -4.03
C VAL A 242 -11.64 -10.33 -4.09
N GLN A 243 -12.65 -10.43 -4.96
CA GLN A 243 -13.56 -11.59 -5.01
C GLN A 243 -14.15 -11.93 -3.63
N ASN A 244 -13.79 -13.08 -3.08
CA ASN A 244 -14.25 -13.56 -1.76
C ASN A 244 -13.24 -13.31 -0.64
N THR A 245 -12.13 -12.61 -0.93
CA THR A 245 -11.06 -12.36 0.02
C THR A 245 -11.17 -10.92 0.55
N ILE A 246 -11.06 -10.77 1.86
CA ILE A 246 -11.00 -9.46 2.51
C ILE A 246 -9.68 -9.39 3.28
N HIS A 247 -8.96 -8.28 3.05
CA HIS A 247 -7.76 -7.90 3.79
C HIS A 247 -8.02 -6.62 4.55
N MET A 248 -7.67 -6.62 5.82
CA MET A 248 -7.79 -5.46 6.69
C MET A 248 -6.41 -5.06 7.21
N TYR A 249 -6.18 -3.79 7.20
CA TYR A 249 -4.99 -3.16 7.74
C TYR A 249 -5.40 -2.05 8.70
N LEU A 250 -4.91 -2.11 9.93
CA LEU A 250 -5.08 -1.07 10.95
C LEU A 250 -3.69 -0.56 11.33
N SER A 251 -3.50 0.74 11.28
CA SER A 251 -2.28 1.40 11.75
C SER A 251 -2.60 2.46 12.79
N GLN A 252 -1.74 2.55 13.79
CA GLN A 252 -1.75 3.57 14.81
C GLN A 252 -0.35 4.19 14.85
N GLU A 253 -0.24 5.45 14.50
CA GLU A 253 1.03 6.13 14.41
C GLU A 253 1.03 7.36 15.32
N LEU A 254 1.97 7.38 16.24
CA LEU A 254 2.23 8.47 17.16
C LEU A 254 3.36 9.33 16.60
N GLN A 255 3.05 10.57 16.21
CA GLN A 255 4.02 11.59 15.83
C GLN A 255 4.36 12.45 17.04
N LEU A 256 5.64 12.58 17.35
CA LEU A 256 6.18 13.36 18.45
C LEU A 256 7.21 14.37 17.90
N GLY A 257 6.74 15.51 17.40
CA GLY A 257 7.57 16.44 16.65
C GLY A 257 8.16 15.76 15.42
N GLU A 258 9.48 15.69 15.33
CA GLU A 258 10.19 15.10 14.19
C GLU A 258 10.16 13.56 14.18
N PHE A 259 9.91 12.90 15.32
CA PHE A 259 9.92 11.46 15.44
C PHE A 259 8.52 10.86 15.39
N SER A 260 8.43 9.67 14.80
CA SER A 260 7.19 8.90 14.85
C SER A 260 7.45 7.44 15.18
N VAL A 261 6.49 6.86 15.89
CA VAL A 261 6.44 5.42 16.21
C VAL A 261 5.06 4.91 15.86
N GLY A 262 4.99 3.80 15.15
CA GLY A 262 3.73 3.21 14.72
C GLY A 262 3.62 1.74 15.08
N LEU A 263 2.38 1.32 15.29
CA LEU A 263 1.97 -0.07 15.38
C LEU A 263 1.02 -0.36 14.24
N SER A 264 1.21 -1.48 13.57
CA SER A 264 0.34 -1.92 12.48
C SER A 264 -0.14 -3.34 12.71
N GLN A 265 -1.36 -3.61 12.30
CA GLN A 265 -1.97 -4.94 12.34
C GLN A 265 -2.53 -5.26 10.97
N GLN A 266 -2.22 -6.42 10.47
CA GLN A 266 -2.78 -6.94 9.22
C GLN A 266 -3.53 -8.21 9.51
N SER A 267 -4.72 -8.31 8.95
CA SER A 267 -5.56 -9.50 9.03
C SER A 267 -6.15 -9.79 7.65
N GLY A 268 -6.15 -11.05 7.27
CA GLY A 268 -6.75 -11.48 6.01
C GLY A 268 -7.21 -12.92 6.09
N ASN A 269 -8.03 -13.33 5.14
CA ASN A 269 -8.61 -14.68 5.10
C ASN A 269 -7.54 -15.78 4.96
N PHE A 270 -6.28 -15.42 4.65
CA PHE A 270 -5.18 -16.38 4.44
C PHE A 270 -4.41 -16.74 5.71
N GLY A 271 -4.88 -16.28 6.86
CA GLY A 271 -4.13 -16.48 8.09
C GLY A 271 -2.86 -15.62 8.14
N LEU A 272 -2.74 -14.59 7.29
CA LEU A 272 -1.72 -13.56 7.40
C LEU A 272 -2.13 -12.59 8.51
N ASN A 273 -1.90 -12.99 9.74
CA ASN A 273 -2.00 -12.11 10.88
C ASN A 273 -0.59 -11.63 11.22
N ASN A 274 -0.29 -10.40 10.86
CA ASN A 274 0.99 -9.78 11.13
C ASN A 274 0.79 -8.58 12.05
N VAL A 275 1.74 -8.38 12.95
CA VAL A 275 1.87 -7.16 13.73
C VAL A 275 3.17 -6.49 13.35
N GLY A 276 3.12 -5.20 13.06
CA GLY A 276 4.27 -4.42 12.65
C GLY A 276 4.59 -3.29 13.60
N ILE A 277 5.86 -2.94 13.64
CA ILE A 277 6.38 -1.76 14.30
C ILE A 277 7.02 -0.89 13.23
N SER A 278 6.76 0.41 13.27
CA SER A 278 7.36 1.39 12.39
C SER A 278 8.03 2.52 13.18
N PHE A 279 9.11 3.03 12.62
CA PHE A 279 9.82 4.21 13.11
C PHE A 279 9.97 5.18 11.94
N GLY A 280 9.78 6.46 12.20
CA GLY A 280 9.94 7.51 11.22
C GLY A 280 10.63 8.74 11.79
N LEU A 281 11.27 9.47 10.88
CA LEU A 281 11.89 10.76 11.13
C LEU A 281 11.40 11.73 10.05
N SER A 282 10.79 12.83 10.47
CA SER A 282 10.34 13.91 9.60
C SER A 282 11.25 15.12 9.82
N ALA A 283 12.13 15.40 8.87
CA ALA A 283 13.09 16.49 8.95
C ALA A 283 12.83 17.48 7.80
N GLU A 284 12.28 18.64 8.11
CA GLU A 284 11.91 19.68 7.13
C GLU A 284 11.11 19.11 5.95
N ASN A 285 11.80 18.89 4.82
CA ASN A 285 11.23 18.40 3.57
C ASN A 285 11.26 16.87 3.43
N PHE A 286 11.97 16.17 4.32
CA PHE A 286 12.21 14.75 4.20
C PHE A 286 11.44 13.97 5.27
N ASP A 287 10.78 12.89 4.84
CA ASP A 287 10.31 11.84 5.73
C ASP A 287 11.08 10.56 5.43
N PHE A 288 11.68 9.98 6.46
CA PHE A 288 12.33 8.68 6.42
C PHE A 288 11.58 7.72 7.33
N GLY A 289 11.57 6.47 6.98
CA GLY A 289 11.07 5.49 7.92
C GLY A 289 11.40 4.07 7.55
N VAL A 290 11.33 3.25 8.58
CA VAL A 290 11.54 1.81 8.50
C VAL A 290 10.40 1.12 9.24
N SER A 291 9.93 0.02 8.70
CA SER A 291 8.97 -0.83 9.37
C SER A 291 9.33 -2.30 9.23
N TYR A 292 8.95 -3.07 10.22
CA TYR A 292 9.11 -4.51 10.23
C TYR A 292 7.85 -5.16 10.77
N ASN A 293 7.31 -6.14 10.02
CA ASN A 293 6.15 -6.91 10.43
C ASN A 293 6.58 -8.31 10.85
N PHE A 294 6.15 -8.64 12.05
CA PHE A 294 6.31 -9.95 12.66
C PHE A 294 5.10 -10.81 12.32
N PRO A 295 5.31 -11.99 11.71
CA PRO A 295 4.21 -12.89 11.47
C PRO A 295 3.76 -13.57 12.76
N PHE A 296 2.46 -13.62 13.00
CA PHE A 296 1.91 -14.54 13.98
C PHE A 296 1.75 -15.91 13.32
N ARG A 297 2.39 -16.91 13.92
CA ARG A 297 2.31 -18.27 13.44
C ARG A 297 0.89 -18.83 13.65
N ASN A 298 0.20 -19.10 12.56
CA ASN A 298 -1.03 -19.87 12.64
C ASN A 298 -0.72 -21.34 12.92
N PRO A 299 -1.49 -22.01 13.80
CA PRO A 299 -1.40 -23.46 13.96
C PRO A 299 -1.65 -24.14 12.62
N GLY A 300 -0.66 -24.93 12.13
CA GLY A 300 -0.73 -25.62 10.84
C GLY A 300 -0.05 -24.92 9.66
N SER A 301 0.46 -23.70 9.81
CA SER A 301 1.28 -23.06 8.80
C SER A 301 2.75 -23.42 8.99
N VAL A 302 3.38 -23.92 7.92
CA VAL A 302 4.81 -24.29 7.92
C VAL A 302 5.70 -23.06 7.99
N TYR A 303 5.22 -21.95 7.43
CA TYR A 303 5.96 -20.69 7.36
C TYR A 303 5.03 -19.49 7.50
N SER A 304 5.51 -18.45 8.15
CA SER A 304 4.79 -17.19 8.30
C SER A 304 5.63 -16.09 7.66
N PRO A 305 5.09 -15.34 6.67
CA PRO A 305 5.85 -14.32 5.96
C PRO A 305 6.19 -13.15 6.88
N SER A 306 7.43 -12.66 6.79
CA SER A 306 7.88 -11.42 7.41
C SER A 306 8.10 -10.36 6.36
N LEU A 307 7.87 -9.10 6.71
CA LEU A 307 7.99 -7.99 5.78
C LEU A 307 8.83 -6.87 6.39
N PHE A 308 9.90 -6.54 5.69
CA PHE A 308 10.73 -5.36 5.95
C PHE A 308 10.40 -4.27 4.94
N GLU A 309 10.32 -3.03 5.41
CA GLU A 309 10.00 -1.88 4.57
C GLU A 309 10.88 -0.68 4.93
N LEU A 310 11.36 0.01 3.90
CA LEU A 310 12.12 1.25 4.00
C LEU A 310 11.53 2.27 3.05
N TYR A 311 11.36 3.52 3.51
CA TYR A 311 10.86 4.59 2.66
C TYR A 311 11.59 5.91 2.87
N VAL A 312 11.54 6.71 1.81
CA VAL A 312 11.97 8.11 1.80
C VAL A 312 10.96 8.90 0.98
N THR A 313 10.53 10.03 1.49
CA THR A 313 9.75 10.99 0.71
C THR A 313 10.35 12.38 0.83
N PHE A 314 10.21 13.17 -0.23
CA PHE A 314 10.63 14.55 -0.29
C PHE A 314 9.47 15.44 -0.71
N ASP A 315 9.21 16.49 0.06
CA ASP A 315 8.13 17.45 -0.16
C ASP A 315 8.71 18.80 -0.58
N PHE A 316 8.43 19.22 -1.80
CA PHE A 316 8.88 20.51 -2.33
C PHE A 316 7.99 21.69 -1.92
N SER A 317 6.84 21.43 -1.30
CA SER A 317 5.85 22.46 -0.95
C SER A 317 6.06 23.11 0.42
N ILE A 318 7.19 22.84 1.07
CA ILE A 318 7.46 23.24 2.46
C ILE A 318 7.34 24.76 2.72
N TYR A 319 7.61 25.59 1.72
CA TYR A 319 7.49 27.04 1.87
C TYR A 319 6.05 27.52 2.06
N ARG A 320 5.06 26.65 1.84
CA ARG A 320 3.62 26.95 1.95
C ARG A 320 3.00 26.41 3.23
N ARG A 321 3.72 25.58 4.01
CA ARG A 321 3.20 24.98 5.24
C ARG A 321 3.60 25.80 6.46
N ASN A 322 2.66 25.93 7.40
CA ASN A 322 3.02 26.35 8.75
C ASN A 322 3.75 25.21 9.48
N GLN A 323 4.52 25.51 10.52
CA GLN A 323 5.31 24.52 11.26
C GLN A 323 4.45 23.36 11.81
N ARG A 324 3.19 23.61 12.20
CA ARG A 324 2.28 22.60 12.68
C ARG A 324 1.91 21.60 11.58
N GLY A 325 1.71 22.09 10.35
CA GLY A 325 1.35 21.28 9.20
C GLY A 325 2.46 20.36 8.69
N LEU A 326 3.73 20.57 9.08
CA LEU A 326 4.82 19.67 8.73
C LEU A 326 4.67 18.28 9.34
N PHE A 327 4.07 18.20 10.52
CA PHE A 327 3.98 16.97 11.30
C PHE A 327 2.60 16.34 11.27
N LYS A 328 1.56 17.12 10.98
CA LYS A 328 0.19 16.63 10.84
C LYS A 328 0.00 15.96 9.48
N ARG A 329 -0.59 14.76 9.47
CA ARG A 329 -0.80 13.96 8.25
C ARG A 329 -2.09 14.32 7.52
N ILE A 330 -3.13 14.65 8.29
CA ILE A 330 -4.42 15.06 7.80
C ILE A 330 -4.55 16.56 8.09
N GLN A 331 -4.26 17.39 7.10
CA GLN A 331 -4.40 18.83 7.21
C GLN A 331 -4.90 19.42 5.91
N ILE A 332 -5.68 20.47 6.02
CA ILE A 332 -6.05 21.34 4.92
C ILE A 332 -5.11 22.53 4.94
N ASP A 333 -4.38 22.75 3.85
CA ASP A 333 -3.63 23.99 3.67
C ASP A 333 -4.65 25.10 3.32
N ASN A 334 -4.98 25.93 4.30
CA ASN A 334 -5.81 27.12 4.11
C ASN A 334 -5.02 28.19 3.35
N TYR A 335 -4.82 27.98 2.05
CA TYR A 335 -4.31 28.99 1.12
C TYR A 335 -5.34 29.24 0.02
N TYR A 336 -6.44 29.82 0.42
CA TYR A 336 -7.37 30.48 -0.50
C TYR A 336 -7.73 31.85 0.04
#